data_a7b19f1bf589953860beda25f8677180
#
_entry.id   a7b19f1bf589953860beda25f8677180
#
_cell.length_a   1.000
_cell.length_b   1.000
_cell.length_c   1.000
_cell.angle_alpha   90.00
_cell.angle_beta   90.00
_cell.angle_gamma   90.00
#
_symmetry.space_group_name_H-M   'P 1'
#
loop_
_entity.id
_entity.type
_entity.pdbx_description
1 polymer ?
#
loop_
_entity_poly.entity_id
_entity_poly.type
_entity_poly.pdbx_seq_one_letter_code
_entity_poly.pdbx_strand_id
1 'polypeptide(L)'
;MKKKAEGMSLRETFAIHRRAARDMRRIAPGCFTPFILCAVVEAASPYAVIWLSARLVDELSTLRRPEILAKWVLWIVAVSAAAELLKAVLERWKNVRGELLDRQKEVLYTEKFLRMDYADCDRQETRDLFSQIRQNAAWSGWGFAHLKLYYTQAVQGITGILGAAALTVSLFTRQVPTSAGKLTALNHPLFLVGILLLIAAVTCLGPALVGRAYSAWNTLAEQVCFGNRVFSHFVFMQPGDKEKDMDRRMYRQNELAEHYVRTVNIFGVGSPVAKASQTTVGLSKALAASLSAVLSGVVYVFVCLKALGGAFGIGSVTQYVSAVTTFSGNAALLLSTVSHMRANAEFLKAIYTFLDIPNSMYQGSLTTEKRSDRQYDVEF
;
A
#
# COMPACT_ATOMS: atom_id res chain seq x y z
N MET A 1 30.11 7.25 -14.13
CA MET A 1 29.19 6.15 -14.51
C MET A 1 28.52 5.62 -13.24
N LYS A 2 27.29 6.05 -12.91
CA LYS A 2 26.53 5.50 -11.78
C LYS A 2 26.13 4.07 -12.17
N LYS A 3 26.63 3.06 -11.45
CA LYS A 3 26.10 1.69 -11.53
C LYS A 3 24.57 1.79 -11.35
N LYS A 4 23.81 1.35 -12.37
CA LYS A 4 22.39 1.09 -12.23
C LYS A 4 22.25 0.16 -11.03
N ALA A 5 21.64 0.63 -9.95
CA ALA A 5 21.34 -0.23 -8.81
C ALA A 5 20.46 -1.34 -9.34
N GLU A 6 20.99 -2.54 -9.47
CA GLU A 6 20.20 -3.74 -9.74
C GLU A 6 19.27 -3.88 -8.53
N GLY A 7 17.99 -3.59 -8.74
CA GLY A 7 16.98 -3.67 -7.69
C GLY A 7 16.96 -5.09 -7.11
N MET A 8 16.72 -5.20 -5.80
CA MET A 8 16.67 -6.49 -5.09
C MET A 8 15.84 -7.52 -5.84
N SER A 9 16.34 -8.77 -5.86
CA SER A 9 15.62 -9.89 -6.45
C SER A 9 14.27 -10.13 -5.72
N LEU A 10 13.30 -10.73 -6.38
CA LEU A 10 12.02 -11.06 -5.73
C LEU A 10 12.21 -11.93 -4.49
N ARG A 11 13.12 -12.89 -4.54
CA ARG A 11 13.44 -13.79 -3.43
C ARG A 11 13.95 -13.02 -2.21
N GLU A 12 14.88 -12.10 -2.41
CA GLU A 12 15.42 -11.24 -1.34
C GLU A 12 14.35 -10.29 -0.79
N THR A 13 13.54 -9.72 -1.68
CA THR A 13 12.39 -8.89 -1.29
C THR A 13 11.45 -9.61 -0.34
N PHE A 14 11.03 -10.83 -0.70
CA PHE A 14 10.15 -11.62 0.17
C PHE A 14 10.86 -12.07 1.46
N ALA A 15 12.15 -12.38 1.40
CA ALA A 15 12.91 -12.79 2.58
C ALA A 15 12.99 -11.67 3.63
N ILE A 16 13.31 -10.43 3.21
CA ILE A 16 13.40 -9.27 4.12
C ILE A 16 12.03 -8.89 4.70
N HIS A 17 10.96 -8.93 3.88
CA HIS A 17 9.59 -8.67 4.37
C HIS A 17 9.13 -9.76 5.34
N ARG A 18 9.49 -11.03 5.10
CA ARG A 18 9.19 -12.12 6.03
C ARG A 18 9.91 -11.93 7.37
N ARG A 19 11.16 -11.48 7.34
CA ARG A 19 11.91 -11.13 8.56
C ARG A 19 11.20 -10.01 9.29
N ALA A 20 10.89 -8.92 8.60
CA ALA A 20 10.20 -7.77 9.16
C ALA A 20 8.83 -8.13 9.78
N ALA A 21 8.06 -8.96 9.10
CA ALA A 21 6.78 -9.45 9.61
C ALA A 21 6.93 -10.34 10.85
N ARG A 22 8.00 -11.14 10.92
CA ARG A 22 8.30 -11.97 12.09
C ARG A 22 8.65 -11.10 13.28
N ASP A 23 9.51 -10.10 13.10
CA ASP A 23 9.94 -9.18 14.15
C ASP A 23 8.74 -8.37 14.67
N MET A 24 7.88 -7.86 13.77
CA MET A 24 6.65 -7.16 14.17
C MET A 24 5.68 -8.06 14.93
N ARG A 25 5.50 -9.34 14.53
CA ARG A 25 4.67 -10.29 15.27
C ARG A 25 5.24 -10.64 16.64
N ARG A 26 6.57 -10.62 16.79
CA ARG A 26 7.26 -10.88 18.06
C ARG A 26 7.04 -9.74 19.04
N ILE A 27 7.08 -8.49 18.56
CA ILE A 27 6.89 -7.28 19.38
C ILE A 27 5.40 -7.08 19.70
N ALA A 28 4.53 -7.30 18.71
CA ALA A 28 3.08 -7.09 18.83
C ALA A 28 2.30 -8.34 18.36
N PRO A 29 2.11 -9.35 19.22
CA PRO A 29 1.36 -10.55 18.86
C PRO A 29 -0.05 -10.22 18.39
N GLY A 30 -0.49 -10.84 17.28
CA GLY A 30 -1.83 -10.63 16.72
C GLY A 30 -2.07 -9.26 16.07
N CYS A 31 -1.03 -8.44 15.84
CA CYS A 31 -1.18 -7.11 15.25
C CYS A 31 -1.78 -7.14 13.84
N PHE A 32 -1.51 -8.15 13.02
CA PHE A 32 -2.00 -8.23 11.64
C PHE A 32 -3.42 -8.79 11.51
N THR A 33 -3.94 -9.46 12.53
CA THR A 33 -5.27 -10.11 12.49
C THR A 33 -6.40 -9.14 12.12
N PRO A 34 -6.55 -7.96 12.77
CA PRO A 34 -7.63 -7.04 12.42
C PRO A 34 -7.48 -6.45 11.01
N PHE A 35 -6.25 -6.29 10.52
CA PHE A 35 -6.00 -5.84 9.14
C PHE A 35 -6.47 -6.87 8.13
N ILE A 36 -6.21 -8.15 8.38
CA ILE A 36 -6.63 -9.26 7.52
C ILE A 36 -8.16 -9.39 7.52
N LEU A 37 -8.79 -9.40 8.68
CA LEU A 37 -10.25 -9.55 8.78
C LEU A 37 -10.99 -8.35 8.15
N CYS A 38 -10.52 -7.13 8.40
CA CYS A 38 -11.07 -5.94 7.77
C CYS A 38 -10.96 -6.02 6.24
N ALA A 39 -9.78 -6.41 5.72
CA ALA A 39 -9.53 -6.56 4.30
C ALA A 39 -10.44 -7.61 3.63
N VAL A 40 -10.70 -8.73 4.31
CA VAL A 40 -11.64 -9.76 3.82
C VAL A 40 -13.06 -9.21 3.72
N VAL A 41 -13.54 -8.54 4.76
CA VAL A 41 -14.89 -7.97 4.78
C VAL A 41 -15.03 -6.87 3.72
N GLU A 42 -14.06 -5.96 3.62
CA GLU A 42 -14.03 -4.89 2.62
C GLU A 42 -14.04 -5.45 1.18
N ALA A 43 -13.30 -6.52 0.93
CA ALA A 43 -13.22 -7.11 -0.40
C ALA A 43 -14.42 -8.02 -0.74
N ALA A 44 -15.03 -8.68 0.25
CA ALA A 44 -16.12 -9.62 0.03
C ALA A 44 -17.50 -8.97 -0.03
N SER A 45 -17.75 -7.93 0.80
CA SER A 45 -19.07 -7.30 0.90
C SER A 45 -19.63 -6.76 -0.43
N PRO A 46 -18.86 -6.14 -1.35
CA PRO A 46 -19.39 -5.66 -2.61
C PRO A 46 -19.98 -6.78 -3.49
N TYR A 47 -19.41 -7.99 -3.43
CA TYR A 47 -19.89 -9.10 -4.27
C TYR A 47 -21.28 -9.59 -3.86
N ALA A 48 -21.59 -9.58 -2.56
CA ALA A 48 -22.92 -9.88 -2.07
C ALA A 48 -23.94 -8.86 -2.61
N VAL A 49 -23.60 -7.57 -2.55
CA VAL A 49 -24.44 -6.49 -3.05
C VAL A 49 -24.60 -6.56 -4.58
N ILE A 50 -23.53 -6.83 -5.32
CA ILE A 50 -23.57 -6.99 -6.79
C ILE A 50 -24.51 -8.14 -7.16
N TRP A 51 -24.43 -9.28 -6.48
CA TRP A 51 -25.27 -10.44 -6.73
C TRP A 51 -26.74 -10.15 -6.44
N LEU A 52 -27.06 -9.52 -5.31
CA LEU A 52 -28.42 -9.12 -4.95
C LEU A 52 -28.99 -8.09 -5.93
N SER A 53 -28.19 -7.10 -6.32
CA SER A 53 -28.59 -6.07 -7.28
C SER A 53 -28.89 -6.65 -8.65
N ALA A 54 -28.13 -7.65 -9.10
CA ALA A 54 -28.41 -8.35 -10.34
C ALA A 54 -29.78 -9.05 -10.30
N ARG A 55 -30.13 -9.69 -9.20
CA ARG A 55 -31.46 -10.30 -8.99
C ARG A 55 -32.59 -9.29 -9.00
N LEU A 56 -32.38 -8.14 -8.37
CA LEU A 56 -33.35 -7.03 -8.36
C LEU A 56 -33.60 -6.52 -9.81
N VAL A 57 -32.54 -6.31 -10.59
CA VAL A 57 -32.64 -5.84 -11.98
C VAL A 57 -33.27 -6.89 -12.88
N ASP A 58 -32.98 -8.18 -12.71
CA ASP A 58 -33.63 -9.26 -13.45
C ASP A 58 -35.15 -9.30 -13.18
N GLU A 59 -35.61 -9.19 -11.91
CA GLU A 59 -37.02 -9.13 -11.57
C GLU A 59 -37.70 -7.87 -12.14
N LEU A 60 -37.01 -6.72 -12.09
CA LEU A 60 -37.50 -5.46 -12.63
C LEU A 60 -37.69 -5.51 -14.15
N SER A 61 -36.81 -6.25 -14.85
CA SER A 61 -36.87 -6.41 -16.31
C SER A 61 -37.90 -7.45 -16.78
N THR A 62 -38.33 -8.37 -15.91
CA THR A 62 -39.23 -9.48 -16.27
C THR A 62 -40.64 -9.25 -15.73
N LEU A 63 -40.93 -9.72 -14.54
CA LEU A 63 -42.32 -9.83 -14.00
C LEU A 63 -42.76 -8.60 -13.20
N ARG A 64 -41.83 -7.75 -12.74
CA ARG A 64 -42.04 -6.50 -12.01
C ARG A 64 -42.96 -6.64 -10.78
N ARG A 65 -42.88 -7.77 -10.08
CA ARG A 65 -43.72 -8.03 -8.88
C ARG A 65 -43.31 -7.16 -7.71
N PRO A 66 -44.15 -6.23 -7.22
CA PRO A 66 -43.76 -5.25 -6.20
C PRO A 66 -43.29 -5.88 -4.89
N GLU A 67 -43.95 -6.98 -4.47
CA GLU A 67 -43.60 -7.70 -3.25
C GLU A 67 -42.18 -8.33 -3.32
N ILE A 68 -41.79 -8.86 -4.46
CA ILE A 68 -40.49 -9.48 -4.66
C ILE A 68 -39.42 -8.41 -4.79
N LEU A 69 -39.69 -7.31 -5.49
CA LEU A 69 -38.81 -6.16 -5.58
C LEU A 69 -38.54 -5.58 -4.19
N ALA A 70 -39.55 -5.39 -3.37
CA ALA A 70 -39.42 -4.91 -2.00
C ALA A 70 -38.54 -5.84 -1.16
N LYS A 71 -38.68 -7.16 -1.29
CA LYS A 71 -37.82 -8.15 -0.61
C LYS A 71 -36.34 -8.01 -1.04
N TRP A 72 -36.06 -7.88 -2.33
CA TRP A 72 -34.66 -7.69 -2.78
C TRP A 72 -34.06 -6.40 -2.29
N VAL A 73 -34.81 -5.28 -2.34
CA VAL A 73 -34.37 -4.00 -1.79
C VAL A 73 -34.06 -4.12 -0.30
N LEU A 74 -34.97 -4.75 0.48
CA LEU A 74 -34.76 -4.97 1.91
C LEU A 74 -33.48 -5.79 2.18
N TRP A 75 -33.25 -6.86 1.42
CA TRP A 75 -32.03 -7.67 1.54
C TRP A 75 -30.78 -6.88 1.20
N ILE A 76 -30.79 -6.06 0.14
CA ILE A 76 -29.64 -5.21 -0.22
C ILE A 76 -29.33 -4.25 0.93
N VAL A 77 -30.35 -3.57 1.46
CA VAL A 77 -30.17 -2.63 2.58
C VAL A 77 -29.66 -3.36 3.83
N ALA A 78 -30.25 -4.50 4.18
CA ALA A 78 -29.87 -5.27 5.37
C ALA A 78 -28.41 -5.79 5.27
N VAL A 79 -28.04 -6.37 4.13
CA VAL A 79 -26.67 -6.88 3.90
C VAL A 79 -25.65 -5.74 3.88
N SER A 80 -25.98 -4.63 3.23
CA SER A 80 -25.09 -3.45 3.19
C SER A 80 -24.91 -2.85 4.58
N ALA A 81 -26.00 -2.67 5.35
CA ALA A 81 -25.93 -2.17 6.72
C ALA A 81 -25.14 -3.09 7.64
N ALA A 82 -25.37 -4.40 7.56
CA ALA A 82 -24.62 -5.39 8.35
C ALA A 82 -23.12 -5.38 7.99
N ALA A 83 -22.78 -5.29 6.70
CA ALA A 83 -21.39 -5.21 6.25
C ALA A 83 -20.69 -3.93 6.74
N GLU A 84 -21.37 -2.77 6.65
CA GLU A 84 -20.79 -1.50 7.12
C GLU A 84 -20.65 -1.46 8.65
N LEU A 85 -21.60 -2.00 9.41
CA LEU A 85 -21.47 -2.14 10.87
C LEU A 85 -20.30 -3.04 11.26
N LEU A 86 -20.18 -4.20 10.61
CA LEU A 86 -19.06 -5.11 10.85
C LEU A 86 -17.73 -4.45 10.50
N LYS A 87 -17.67 -3.76 9.37
CA LYS A 87 -16.49 -3.01 8.93
C LYS A 87 -16.13 -1.94 9.95
N ALA A 88 -17.08 -1.15 10.45
CA ALA A 88 -16.81 -0.11 11.44
C ALA A 88 -16.20 -0.67 12.74
N VAL A 89 -16.70 -1.81 13.22
CA VAL A 89 -16.13 -2.50 14.40
C VAL A 89 -14.71 -2.98 14.12
N LEU A 90 -14.48 -3.61 12.96
CA LEU A 90 -13.17 -4.11 12.57
C LEU A 90 -12.17 -2.97 12.32
N GLU A 91 -12.60 -1.84 11.75
CA GLU A 91 -11.77 -0.65 11.55
C GLU A 91 -11.34 -0.04 12.89
N ARG A 92 -12.24 0.05 13.85
CA ARG A 92 -11.86 0.50 15.19
C ARG A 92 -10.77 -0.39 15.79
N TRP A 93 -10.94 -1.71 15.71
CA TRP A 93 -9.93 -2.66 16.19
C TRP A 93 -8.61 -2.54 15.42
N LYS A 94 -8.67 -2.43 14.09
CA LYS A 94 -7.54 -2.20 13.19
C LYS A 94 -6.75 -0.94 13.58
N ASN A 95 -7.46 0.17 13.82
CA ASN A 95 -6.84 1.45 14.15
C ASN A 95 -6.12 1.39 15.51
N VAL A 96 -6.75 0.81 16.54
CA VAL A 96 -6.11 0.63 17.86
C VAL A 96 -4.85 -0.24 17.76
N ARG A 97 -4.92 -1.36 17.05
CA ARG A 97 -3.76 -2.26 16.87
C ARG A 97 -2.68 -1.65 16.00
N GLY A 98 -3.08 -0.84 15.01
CA GLY A 98 -2.15 -0.09 14.15
C GLY A 98 -1.35 0.93 14.92
N GLU A 99 -2.00 1.68 15.81
CA GLU A 99 -1.34 2.66 16.67
C GLU A 99 -0.37 2.00 17.67
N LEU A 100 -0.80 0.88 18.28
CA LEU A 100 0.08 0.10 19.15
C LEU A 100 1.33 -0.40 18.41
N LEU A 101 1.17 -0.88 17.17
CA LEU A 101 2.29 -1.34 16.35
C LEU A 101 3.26 -0.20 16.03
N ASP A 102 2.73 0.99 15.72
CA ASP A 102 3.53 2.17 15.44
C ASP A 102 4.32 2.67 16.66
N ARG A 103 3.79 2.52 17.86
CA ARG A 103 4.54 2.80 19.12
C ARG A 103 5.59 1.74 19.42
N GLN A 104 5.24 0.47 19.25
CA GLN A 104 6.15 -0.63 19.57
C GLN A 104 7.37 -0.71 18.64
N LYS A 105 7.25 -0.28 17.38
CA LYS A 105 8.44 -0.17 16.51
C LYS A 105 9.47 0.85 17.03
N GLU A 106 9.02 1.93 17.67
CA GLU A 106 9.93 2.90 18.28
C GLU A 106 10.70 2.29 19.46
N VAL A 107 10.06 1.42 20.24
CA VAL A 107 10.73 0.65 21.30
C VAL A 107 11.88 -0.17 20.75
N LEU A 108 11.70 -0.80 19.58
CA LEU A 108 12.75 -1.58 18.93
C LEU A 108 14.02 -0.75 18.65
N TYR A 109 13.86 0.48 18.18
CA TYR A 109 14.97 1.38 17.93
C TYR A 109 15.62 1.85 19.23
N THR A 110 14.80 2.18 20.23
CA THR A 110 15.28 2.60 21.56
C THR A 110 16.05 1.50 22.25
N GLU A 111 15.54 0.25 22.25
CA GLU A 111 16.26 -0.90 22.79
C GLU A 111 17.59 -1.13 22.09
N LYS A 112 17.64 -0.91 20.77
CA LYS A 112 18.88 -1.05 20.02
C LYS A 112 19.91 -0.03 20.47
N PHE A 113 19.54 1.24 20.61
CA PHE A 113 20.43 2.29 21.10
C PHE A 113 20.92 2.02 22.52
N LEU A 114 20.04 1.56 23.41
CA LEU A 114 20.41 1.25 24.81
C LEU A 114 21.36 0.06 24.94
N ARG A 115 21.38 -0.83 23.97
CA ARG A 115 22.27 -2.02 23.95
C ARG A 115 23.54 -1.82 23.13
N MET A 116 23.62 -0.72 22.40
CA MET A 116 24.75 -0.42 21.54
C MET A 116 25.91 0.14 22.36
N ASP A 117 27.14 -0.13 21.91
CA ASP A 117 28.33 0.53 22.42
C ASP A 117 28.24 2.04 22.17
N TYR A 118 28.70 2.83 23.14
CA TYR A 118 28.69 4.29 23.04
C TYR A 118 29.44 4.79 21.82
N ALA A 119 30.59 4.19 21.52
CA ALA A 119 31.37 4.51 20.33
C ALA A 119 30.61 4.32 19.03
N ASP A 120 29.74 3.28 18.94
CA ASP A 120 28.91 3.04 17.78
C ASP A 120 27.70 4.00 17.74
N CYS A 121 27.14 4.37 18.88
CA CYS A 121 26.09 5.39 18.97
C CYS A 121 26.57 6.78 18.52
N ASP A 122 27.83 7.12 18.82
CA ASP A 122 28.41 8.43 18.52
C ASP A 122 28.93 8.54 17.08
N ARG A 123 29.12 7.43 16.38
CA ARG A 123 29.56 7.45 14.99
C ARG A 123 28.60 8.23 14.12
N GLN A 124 29.16 9.14 13.33
CA GLN A 124 28.38 9.95 12.38
C GLN A 124 27.56 9.09 11.40
N GLU A 125 28.14 7.97 10.92
CA GLU A 125 27.50 7.03 10.02
C GLU A 125 26.22 6.42 10.64
N THR A 126 26.27 6.04 11.91
CA THR A 126 25.12 5.51 12.65
C THR A 126 24.02 6.54 12.80
N ARG A 127 24.39 7.76 13.14
CA ARG A 127 23.45 8.89 13.30
C ARG A 127 22.78 9.25 11.97
N ASP A 128 23.56 9.31 10.89
CA ASP A 128 23.04 9.59 9.55
C ASP A 128 22.11 8.49 9.07
N LEU A 129 22.48 7.22 9.27
CA LEU A 129 21.64 6.08 8.92
C LEU A 129 20.31 6.10 9.70
N PHE A 130 20.35 6.36 10.99
CA PHE A 130 19.13 6.44 11.80
C PHE A 130 18.26 7.66 11.43
N SER A 131 18.89 8.80 11.16
CA SER A 131 18.19 10.00 10.66
C SER A 131 17.49 9.70 9.33
N GLN A 132 18.16 8.98 8.40
CA GLN A 132 17.57 8.55 7.13
C GLN A 132 16.39 7.61 7.35
N ILE A 133 16.49 6.64 8.24
CA ILE A 133 15.40 5.72 8.59
C ILE A 133 14.18 6.49 9.08
N ARG A 134 14.37 7.43 10.02
CA ARG A 134 13.29 8.26 10.54
C ARG A 134 12.64 9.14 9.48
N GLN A 135 13.43 9.76 8.63
CA GLN A 135 12.92 10.59 7.55
C GLN A 135 12.10 9.78 6.54
N ASN A 136 12.58 8.61 6.14
CA ASN A 136 11.86 7.72 5.23
C ASN A 136 10.53 7.26 5.83
N ALA A 137 10.51 6.96 7.13
CA ALA A 137 9.29 6.59 7.84
C ALA A 137 8.30 7.77 7.97
N ALA A 138 8.79 8.97 8.28
CA ALA A 138 7.95 10.17 8.45
C ALA A 138 7.37 10.68 7.12
N TRP A 139 8.15 10.65 6.04
CA TRP A 139 7.72 11.17 4.74
C TRP A 139 6.61 10.35 4.09
N SER A 140 6.72 9.04 4.08
CA SER A 140 5.81 8.17 3.32
C SER A 140 5.50 6.84 4.01
N GLY A 141 5.91 6.66 5.27
CA GLY A 141 5.72 5.42 6.02
C GLY A 141 6.58 4.25 5.54
N TRP A 142 7.67 4.50 4.79
CA TRP A 142 8.57 3.45 4.33
C TRP A 142 9.17 2.64 5.49
N GLY A 143 9.46 1.39 5.22
CA GLY A 143 9.98 0.46 6.21
C GLY A 143 8.88 -0.37 6.88
N PHE A 144 8.88 -0.46 8.20
CA PHE A 144 7.95 -1.30 8.97
C PHE A 144 6.48 -0.87 8.85
N ALA A 145 6.18 0.43 8.73
CA ALA A 145 4.81 0.92 8.67
C ALA A 145 4.06 0.42 7.42
N HIS A 146 4.76 0.21 6.30
CA HIS A 146 4.16 -0.33 5.08
C HIS A 146 3.77 -1.82 5.16
N LEU A 147 4.29 -2.57 6.14
CA LEU A 147 3.93 -3.99 6.28
C LEU A 147 2.42 -4.18 6.47
N LYS A 148 1.78 -3.35 7.32
CA LYS A 148 0.33 -3.41 7.54
C LYS A 148 -0.45 -3.18 6.23
N LEU A 149 0.03 -2.26 5.39
CA LEU A 149 -0.57 -1.98 4.08
C LEU A 149 -0.46 -3.18 3.15
N TYR A 150 0.71 -3.81 3.05
CA TYR A 150 0.92 -4.96 2.15
C TYR A 150 0.10 -6.17 2.54
N TYR A 151 -0.05 -6.45 3.85
CA TYR A 151 -0.94 -7.51 4.32
C TYR A 151 -2.39 -7.22 3.94
N THR A 152 -2.87 -5.99 4.15
CA THR A 152 -4.22 -5.57 3.76
C THR A 152 -4.44 -5.72 2.26
N GLN A 153 -3.55 -5.15 1.44
CA GLN A 153 -3.68 -5.18 -0.03
C GLN A 153 -3.56 -6.60 -0.61
N ALA A 154 -2.69 -7.44 -0.05
CA ALA A 154 -2.57 -8.82 -0.48
C ALA A 154 -3.86 -9.61 -0.21
N VAL A 155 -4.44 -9.46 0.97
CA VAL A 155 -5.70 -10.12 1.34
C VAL A 155 -6.86 -9.57 0.52
N GLN A 156 -6.97 -8.25 0.35
CA GLN A 156 -7.99 -7.62 -0.51
C GLN A 156 -7.89 -8.13 -1.94
N GLY A 157 -6.68 -8.16 -2.52
CA GLY A 157 -6.47 -8.62 -3.87
C GLY A 157 -6.85 -10.10 -4.06
N ILE A 158 -6.44 -10.97 -3.14
CA ILE A 158 -6.76 -12.41 -3.20
C ILE A 158 -8.28 -12.62 -3.04
N THR A 159 -8.89 -12.04 -2.01
CA THR A 159 -10.33 -12.16 -1.75
C THR A 159 -11.14 -11.58 -2.90
N GLY A 160 -10.70 -10.42 -3.42
CA GLY A 160 -11.33 -9.77 -4.55
C GLY A 160 -11.25 -10.60 -5.84
N ILE A 161 -10.13 -11.22 -6.15
CA ILE A 161 -9.99 -12.12 -7.31
C ILE A 161 -10.90 -13.34 -7.16
N LEU A 162 -10.94 -13.97 -5.98
CA LEU A 162 -11.79 -15.14 -5.74
C LEU A 162 -13.28 -14.79 -5.85
N GLY A 163 -13.71 -13.66 -5.27
CA GLY A 163 -15.09 -13.20 -5.38
C GLY A 163 -15.49 -12.84 -6.81
N ALA A 164 -14.62 -12.12 -7.52
CA ALA A 164 -14.85 -11.79 -8.94
C ALA A 164 -14.90 -13.03 -9.83
N ALA A 165 -13.99 -13.99 -9.63
CA ALA A 165 -13.97 -15.24 -10.36
C ALA A 165 -15.27 -16.03 -10.15
N ALA A 166 -15.74 -16.14 -8.90
CA ALA A 166 -16.99 -16.83 -8.57
C ALA A 166 -18.20 -16.22 -9.31
N LEU A 167 -18.25 -14.89 -9.48
CA LEU A 167 -19.34 -14.23 -10.20
C LEU A 167 -19.19 -14.26 -11.73
N THR A 168 -17.96 -14.42 -12.26
CA THR A 168 -17.69 -14.36 -13.70
C THR A 168 -17.67 -15.72 -14.41
N VAL A 169 -17.56 -16.83 -13.70
CA VAL A 169 -17.56 -18.18 -14.31
C VAL A 169 -18.72 -18.37 -15.27
N SER A 170 -19.92 -17.96 -14.88
CA SER A 170 -21.12 -18.11 -15.70
C SER A 170 -21.12 -17.23 -16.97
N LEU A 171 -20.39 -16.12 -17.01
CA LEU A 171 -20.21 -15.30 -18.21
C LEU A 171 -19.51 -16.09 -19.34
N PHE A 172 -18.49 -16.86 -18.98
CA PHE A 172 -17.68 -17.61 -19.95
C PHE A 172 -18.32 -18.97 -20.34
N THR A 173 -19.13 -19.55 -19.46
CA THR A 173 -19.78 -20.86 -19.72
C THR A 173 -21.09 -20.72 -20.44
N ARG A 174 -21.85 -19.62 -20.30
CA ARG A 174 -23.12 -19.41 -21.00
C ARG A 174 -22.88 -19.04 -22.47
N GLN A 175 -23.57 -19.73 -23.35
CA GLN A 175 -23.50 -19.53 -24.81
C GLN A 175 -24.68 -18.69 -25.31
N VAL A 176 -24.46 -17.92 -26.37
CA VAL A 176 -25.48 -17.21 -27.09
C VAL A 176 -26.26 -18.25 -27.91
N PRO A 177 -27.61 -18.28 -27.86
CA PRO A 177 -28.43 -19.18 -28.65
C PRO A 177 -28.19 -19.05 -30.18
N THR A 178 -28.29 -20.14 -30.90
CA THR A 178 -28.09 -20.16 -32.34
C THR A 178 -29.08 -19.29 -33.13
N SER A 179 -30.22 -18.96 -32.51
CA SER A 179 -31.24 -18.04 -33.05
C SER A 179 -30.78 -16.58 -33.16
N ALA A 180 -29.70 -16.21 -32.49
CA ALA A 180 -29.20 -14.82 -32.45
C ALA A 180 -28.39 -14.38 -33.70
N GLY A 181 -28.33 -15.18 -34.72
CA GLY A 181 -27.70 -14.84 -36.01
C GLY A 181 -26.21 -14.49 -35.86
N LYS A 182 -25.79 -13.29 -36.29
CA LYS A 182 -24.39 -12.89 -36.30
C LYS A 182 -23.76 -12.83 -34.90
N LEU A 183 -24.56 -12.71 -33.81
CA LEU A 183 -24.06 -12.66 -32.45
C LEU A 183 -23.55 -14.01 -31.93
N THR A 184 -23.87 -15.12 -32.63
CA THR A 184 -23.28 -16.44 -32.31
C THR A 184 -21.75 -16.47 -32.46
N ALA A 185 -21.18 -15.56 -33.25
CA ALA A 185 -19.74 -15.42 -33.40
C ALA A 185 -19.05 -15.11 -32.04
N LEU A 186 -19.76 -14.52 -31.05
CA LEU A 186 -19.24 -14.29 -29.68
C LEU A 186 -18.98 -15.59 -28.90
N ASN A 187 -19.54 -16.73 -29.35
CA ASN A 187 -19.24 -18.03 -28.76
C ASN A 187 -17.93 -18.63 -29.30
N HIS A 188 -17.38 -18.06 -30.36
CA HIS A 188 -16.14 -18.56 -30.92
C HIS A 188 -14.99 -18.44 -29.94
N PRO A 189 -14.20 -19.49 -29.73
CA PRO A 189 -13.13 -19.49 -28.70
C PRO A 189 -12.11 -18.36 -28.88
N LEU A 190 -11.87 -17.88 -30.11
CA LEU A 190 -10.96 -16.75 -30.36
C LEU A 190 -11.44 -15.46 -29.73
N PHE A 191 -12.76 -15.20 -29.67
CA PHE A 191 -13.28 -14.01 -28.94
C PHE A 191 -13.05 -14.12 -27.43
N LEU A 192 -13.30 -15.30 -26.85
CA LEU A 192 -13.07 -15.53 -25.46
C LEU A 192 -11.59 -15.39 -25.09
N VAL A 193 -10.72 -16.00 -25.88
CA VAL A 193 -9.26 -15.89 -25.70
C VAL A 193 -8.81 -14.45 -25.88
N GLY A 194 -9.33 -13.72 -26.88
CA GLY A 194 -9.02 -12.31 -27.10
C GLY A 194 -9.37 -11.42 -25.90
N ILE A 195 -10.56 -11.59 -25.31
CA ILE A 195 -10.98 -10.87 -24.11
C ILE A 195 -10.10 -11.24 -22.91
N LEU A 196 -9.80 -12.52 -22.71
CA LEU A 196 -8.92 -12.96 -21.62
C LEU A 196 -7.49 -12.41 -21.77
N LEU A 197 -6.95 -12.40 -22.99
CA LEU A 197 -5.64 -11.79 -23.27
C LEU A 197 -5.65 -10.28 -23.04
N LEU A 198 -6.72 -9.58 -23.41
CA LEU A 198 -6.87 -8.16 -23.16
C LEU A 198 -6.91 -7.88 -21.65
N ILE A 199 -7.69 -8.64 -20.88
CA ILE A 199 -7.74 -8.54 -19.41
C ILE A 199 -6.34 -8.78 -18.83
N ALA A 200 -5.64 -9.82 -19.24
CA ALA A 200 -4.30 -10.15 -18.80
C ALA A 200 -3.30 -9.03 -19.14
N ALA A 201 -3.33 -8.52 -20.37
CA ALA A 201 -2.45 -7.45 -20.82
C ALA A 201 -2.65 -6.17 -19.99
N VAL A 202 -3.87 -5.72 -19.78
CA VAL A 202 -4.17 -4.52 -18.99
C VAL A 202 -3.79 -4.73 -17.52
N THR A 203 -4.10 -5.92 -16.99
CA THR A 203 -3.77 -6.29 -15.60
C THR A 203 -2.26 -6.30 -15.35
N CYS A 204 -1.43 -6.62 -16.34
CA CYS A 204 0.03 -6.60 -16.22
C CYS A 204 0.64 -5.21 -16.53
N LEU A 205 0.14 -4.54 -17.58
CA LEU A 205 0.70 -3.25 -18.01
C LEU A 205 0.41 -2.11 -17.05
N GLY A 206 -0.79 -2.07 -16.44
CA GLY A 206 -1.16 -1.06 -15.47
C GLY A 206 -0.17 -0.97 -14.30
N PRO A 207 0.03 -2.06 -13.53
CA PRO A 207 1.01 -2.08 -12.45
C PRO A 207 2.45 -1.85 -12.89
N ALA A 208 2.84 -2.26 -14.09
CA ALA A 208 4.18 -1.98 -14.62
C ALA A 208 4.39 -0.48 -14.84
N LEU A 209 3.38 0.24 -15.33
CA LEU A 209 3.40 1.70 -15.44
C LEU A 209 3.46 2.39 -14.08
N VAL A 210 2.65 1.92 -13.13
CA VAL A 210 2.68 2.42 -11.75
C VAL A 210 4.02 2.13 -11.07
N GLY A 211 4.60 0.96 -11.31
CA GLY A 211 5.93 0.59 -10.82
C GLY A 211 7.04 1.54 -11.31
N ARG A 212 6.97 2.00 -12.58
CA ARG A 212 7.87 3.05 -13.09
C ARG A 212 7.74 4.36 -12.33
N ALA A 213 6.52 4.75 -11.97
CA ALA A 213 6.29 5.95 -11.16
C ALA A 213 6.96 5.85 -9.79
N TYR A 214 6.87 4.70 -9.12
CA TYR A 214 7.52 4.47 -7.83
C TYR A 214 9.04 4.42 -7.94
N SER A 215 9.58 3.80 -8.99
CA SER A 215 11.03 3.81 -9.25
C SER A 215 11.57 5.23 -9.43
N ALA A 216 10.83 6.12 -10.08
CA ALA A 216 11.19 7.52 -10.20
C ALA A 216 11.24 8.24 -8.85
N TRP A 217 10.34 7.90 -7.92
CA TRP A 217 10.38 8.43 -6.55
C TRP A 217 11.60 7.96 -5.78
N ASN A 218 11.99 6.69 -5.91
CA ASN A 218 13.17 6.16 -5.21
C ASN A 218 14.46 6.85 -5.64
N THR A 219 14.61 7.20 -6.94
CA THR A 219 15.78 7.94 -7.43
C THR A 219 15.85 9.37 -6.90
N LEU A 220 14.71 9.96 -6.56
CA LEU A 220 14.66 11.29 -5.99
C LEU A 220 14.76 11.30 -4.45
N ALA A 221 14.57 10.15 -3.80
CA ALA A 221 14.50 10.04 -2.35
C ALA A 221 15.72 10.64 -1.64
N GLU A 222 16.94 10.41 -2.14
CA GLU A 222 18.17 10.97 -1.55
C GLU A 222 18.18 12.51 -1.58
N GLN A 223 17.82 13.11 -2.73
CA GLN A 223 17.77 14.55 -2.89
C GLN A 223 16.67 15.18 -2.02
N VAL A 224 15.53 14.52 -1.99
CA VAL A 224 14.38 14.94 -1.17
C VAL A 224 14.72 14.83 0.32
N CYS A 225 15.43 13.77 0.77
CA CYS A 225 15.83 13.61 2.18
C CYS A 225 16.73 14.74 2.66
N PHE A 226 17.75 15.14 1.87
CA PHE A 226 18.62 16.26 2.25
C PHE A 226 17.83 17.56 2.39
N GLY A 227 17.07 17.90 1.40
CA GLY A 227 16.31 19.13 1.43
C GLY A 227 15.19 19.14 2.47
N ASN A 228 14.62 17.98 2.76
CA ASN A 228 13.64 17.86 3.84
C ASN A 228 14.30 18.05 5.22
N ARG A 229 15.55 17.64 5.42
CA ARG A 229 16.34 17.97 6.62
C ARG A 229 16.50 19.48 6.79
N VAL A 230 16.91 20.14 5.71
CA VAL A 230 17.08 21.61 5.71
C VAL A 230 15.75 22.30 5.99
N PHE A 231 14.68 21.90 5.29
CA PHE A 231 13.35 22.45 5.50
C PHE A 231 12.87 22.21 6.94
N SER A 232 12.98 21.00 7.45
CA SER A 232 12.56 20.66 8.82
C SER A 232 13.35 21.45 9.87
N HIS A 233 14.65 21.61 9.67
CA HIS A 233 15.50 22.37 10.59
C HIS A 233 15.01 23.82 10.73
N PHE A 234 14.71 24.49 9.63
CA PHE A 234 14.31 25.89 9.64
C PHE A 234 12.83 26.12 9.92
N VAL A 235 11.93 25.27 9.44
CA VAL A 235 10.48 25.43 9.62
C VAL A 235 10.00 24.99 11.00
N PHE A 236 10.59 23.92 11.58
CA PHE A 236 10.25 23.45 12.91
C PHE A 236 11.09 24.11 14.02
N MET A 237 11.91 25.09 13.71
CA MET A 237 12.46 26.01 14.70
C MET A 237 11.34 26.89 15.26
N GLN A 238 10.66 26.38 16.30
CA GLN A 238 9.55 27.12 16.90
C GLN A 238 10.06 28.38 17.59
N PRO A 239 9.40 29.56 17.38
CA PRO A 239 9.65 30.74 18.21
C PRO A 239 9.25 30.42 19.66
N GLY A 240 10.16 30.69 20.60
CA GLY A 240 9.91 30.46 22.03
C GLY A 240 10.84 29.44 22.70
N ASP A 241 11.69 28.74 21.95
CA ASP A 241 12.81 27.98 22.50
C ASP A 241 13.93 28.96 22.85
N LYS A 242 13.93 29.41 24.12
CA LYS A 242 14.81 30.50 24.62
C LYS A 242 16.30 30.22 24.36
N GLU A 243 16.71 28.98 24.44
CA GLU A 243 18.10 28.59 24.16
C GLU A 243 18.50 28.79 22.70
N LYS A 244 17.59 28.48 21.79
CA LYS A 244 17.82 28.60 20.31
C LYS A 244 17.53 30.00 19.79
N ASP A 245 16.68 30.78 20.44
CA ASP A 245 16.33 32.12 19.96
C ASP A 245 17.53 33.08 20.01
N MET A 246 18.46 32.89 20.93
CA MET A 246 19.70 33.66 21.03
C MET A 246 20.63 33.32 19.83
N ASP A 247 20.82 32.05 19.55
CA ASP A 247 21.61 31.58 18.40
C ASP A 247 21.02 32.04 17.08
N ARG A 248 19.70 31.99 16.94
CA ARG A 248 18.99 32.46 15.72
C ARG A 248 19.26 33.93 15.41
N ARG A 249 19.27 34.79 16.46
CA ARG A 249 19.56 36.22 16.28
C ARG A 249 21.04 36.47 16.04
N MET A 250 21.90 35.82 16.81
CA MET A 250 23.35 36.01 16.73
C MET A 250 23.92 35.57 15.38
N TYR A 251 23.47 34.41 14.87
CA TYR A 251 23.93 33.84 13.59
C TYR A 251 23.05 34.19 12.40
N ARG A 252 22.09 35.12 12.52
CA ARG A 252 21.17 35.51 11.45
C ARG A 252 20.55 34.32 10.70
N GLN A 253 20.11 33.30 11.45
CA GLN A 253 19.65 32.03 10.86
C GLN A 253 18.45 32.21 9.93
N ASN A 254 17.69 33.31 10.05
CA ASN A 254 16.60 33.63 9.13
C ASN A 254 17.09 33.92 7.70
N GLU A 255 18.20 34.63 7.55
CA GLU A 255 18.83 34.91 6.23
C GLU A 255 19.39 33.63 5.63
N LEU A 256 19.98 32.79 6.48
CA LEU A 256 20.47 31.47 6.10
C LEU A 256 19.33 30.55 5.67
N ALA A 257 18.20 30.55 6.38
CA ALA A 257 17.01 29.81 6.04
C ALA A 257 16.46 30.21 4.66
N GLU A 258 16.35 31.52 4.42
CA GLU A 258 15.87 32.04 3.14
C GLU A 258 16.81 31.62 1.99
N HIS A 259 18.12 31.71 2.19
CA HIS A 259 19.10 31.25 1.21
C HIS A 259 18.93 29.77 0.89
N TYR A 260 18.84 28.90 1.90
CA TYR A 260 18.69 27.46 1.70
C TYR A 260 17.34 27.09 1.08
N VAL A 261 16.24 27.71 1.48
CA VAL A 261 14.92 27.44 0.88
C VAL A 261 14.92 27.80 -0.60
N ARG A 262 15.56 28.92 -0.97
CA ARG A 262 15.68 29.32 -2.39
C ARG A 262 16.61 28.42 -3.19
N THR A 263 17.73 28.00 -2.60
CA THR A 263 18.78 27.24 -3.32
C THR A 263 18.39 25.76 -3.46
N VAL A 264 17.82 25.17 -2.42
CA VAL A 264 17.48 23.73 -2.40
C VAL A 264 16.14 23.47 -3.09
N ASN A 265 15.23 24.45 -3.12
CA ASN A 265 13.93 24.47 -3.85
C ASN A 265 13.31 23.09 -4.17
N ILE A 266 13.02 22.27 -3.11
CA ILE A 266 12.54 20.90 -3.30
C ILE A 266 11.08 20.87 -3.73
N PHE A 267 10.27 21.80 -3.20
CA PHE A 267 8.82 21.83 -3.38
C PHE A 267 8.34 22.92 -4.30
N GLY A 268 9.24 23.81 -4.79
CA GLY A 268 8.88 24.91 -5.65
C GLY A 268 8.59 24.48 -7.09
N VAL A 269 8.03 25.42 -7.84
CA VAL A 269 7.80 25.26 -9.29
C VAL A 269 9.15 25.01 -9.98
N GLY A 270 9.22 23.97 -10.82
CA GLY A 270 10.46 23.60 -11.52
C GLY A 270 11.43 22.73 -10.72
N SER A 271 11.10 22.38 -9.46
CA SER A 271 11.89 21.43 -8.66
C SER A 271 11.96 20.03 -9.30
N PRO A 272 12.97 19.22 -8.95
CA PRO A 272 13.04 17.83 -9.42
C PRO A 272 11.78 17.02 -9.07
N VAL A 273 11.18 17.27 -7.91
CA VAL A 273 9.94 16.62 -7.46
C VAL A 273 8.76 17.05 -8.34
N ALA A 274 8.60 18.36 -8.60
CA ALA A 274 7.54 18.87 -9.45
C ALA A 274 7.66 18.34 -10.90
N LYS A 275 8.88 18.35 -11.46
CA LYS A 275 9.13 17.78 -12.78
C LYS A 275 8.81 16.28 -12.85
N ALA A 276 9.27 15.49 -11.88
CA ALA A 276 8.97 14.06 -11.85
C ALA A 276 7.47 13.78 -11.70
N SER A 277 6.77 14.57 -10.88
CA SER A 277 5.32 14.45 -10.68
C SER A 277 4.54 14.75 -11.96
N GLN A 278 4.94 15.77 -12.72
CA GLN A 278 4.28 16.16 -13.96
C GLN A 278 4.63 15.23 -15.14
N THR A 279 5.84 14.69 -15.19
CA THR A 279 6.32 13.87 -16.30
C THR A 279 6.17 12.36 -16.00
N THR A 280 7.20 11.72 -15.48
CA THR A 280 7.25 10.26 -15.34
C THR A 280 6.15 9.71 -14.44
N VAL A 281 5.90 10.34 -13.30
CA VAL A 281 4.91 9.84 -12.32
C VAL A 281 3.49 10.10 -12.83
N GLY A 282 3.20 11.35 -13.22
CA GLY A 282 1.87 11.74 -13.67
C GLY A 282 1.46 11.00 -14.94
N LEU A 283 2.33 10.99 -15.95
CA LEU A 283 2.06 10.31 -17.22
C LEU A 283 1.88 8.80 -17.04
N SER A 284 2.73 8.16 -16.26
CA SER A 284 2.60 6.71 -16.01
C SER A 284 1.28 6.37 -15.31
N LYS A 285 0.86 7.18 -14.33
CA LYS A 285 -0.43 6.98 -13.64
C LYS A 285 -1.62 7.27 -14.56
N ALA A 286 -1.54 8.33 -15.38
CA ALA A 286 -2.59 8.66 -16.34
C ALA A 286 -2.77 7.55 -17.39
N LEU A 287 -1.67 7.03 -17.94
CA LEU A 287 -1.71 5.91 -18.90
C LEU A 287 -2.30 4.64 -18.25
N ALA A 288 -1.94 4.33 -17.00
CA ALA A 288 -2.50 3.18 -16.29
C ALA A 288 -4.01 3.32 -16.07
N ALA A 289 -4.49 4.53 -15.70
CA ALA A 289 -5.90 4.81 -15.54
C ALA A 289 -6.67 4.74 -16.87
N SER A 290 -6.12 5.31 -17.95
CA SER A 290 -6.71 5.25 -19.29
C SER A 290 -6.83 3.81 -19.78
N LEU A 291 -5.82 2.98 -19.56
CA LEU A 291 -5.82 1.57 -19.94
C LEU A 291 -6.93 0.81 -19.20
N SER A 292 -7.13 1.07 -17.92
CA SER A 292 -8.21 0.49 -17.12
C SER A 292 -9.60 0.93 -17.61
N ALA A 293 -9.76 2.20 -18.00
CA ALA A 293 -11.01 2.72 -18.55
C ALA A 293 -11.37 2.06 -19.89
N VAL A 294 -10.38 1.89 -20.79
CA VAL A 294 -10.55 1.20 -22.08
C VAL A 294 -10.96 -0.24 -21.85
N LEU A 295 -10.30 -0.96 -20.94
CA LEU A 295 -10.69 -2.32 -20.58
C LEU A 295 -12.15 -2.39 -20.14
N SER A 296 -12.56 -1.50 -19.23
CA SER A 296 -13.94 -1.44 -18.73
C SER A 296 -14.93 -1.24 -19.88
N GLY A 297 -14.64 -0.35 -20.83
CA GLY A 297 -15.47 -0.11 -22.01
C GLY A 297 -15.61 -1.35 -22.92
N VAL A 298 -14.49 -2.00 -23.23
CA VAL A 298 -14.49 -3.21 -24.08
C VAL A 298 -15.27 -4.35 -23.40
N VAL A 299 -15.05 -4.57 -22.11
CA VAL A 299 -15.78 -5.58 -21.33
C VAL A 299 -17.27 -5.28 -21.31
N TYR A 300 -17.65 -4.00 -21.12
CA TYR A 300 -19.03 -3.58 -21.15
C TYR A 300 -19.70 -3.90 -22.48
N VAL A 301 -19.07 -3.54 -23.59
CA VAL A 301 -19.57 -3.85 -24.94
C VAL A 301 -19.72 -5.37 -25.15
N PHE A 302 -18.70 -6.16 -24.77
CA PHE A 302 -18.75 -7.62 -24.91
C PHE A 302 -19.91 -8.25 -24.13
N VAL A 303 -20.09 -7.83 -22.87
CA VAL A 303 -21.17 -8.35 -22.02
C VAL A 303 -22.53 -7.92 -22.53
N CYS A 304 -22.70 -6.67 -22.97
CA CYS A 304 -23.95 -6.18 -23.56
C CYS A 304 -24.31 -6.93 -24.85
N LEU A 305 -23.35 -7.17 -25.73
CA LEU A 305 -23.59 -7.93 -26.97
C LEU A 305 -24.01 -9.38 -26.67
N LYS A 306 -23.42 -10.02 -25.66
CA LYS A 306 -23.83 -11.36 -25.22
C LYS A 306 -25.24 -11.37 -24.61
N ALA A 307 -25.60 -10.34 -23.84
CA ALA A 307 -26.96 -10.18 -23.31
C ALA A 307 -28.00 -9.94 -24.40
N LEU A 308 -27.69 -9.08 -25.39
CA LEU A 308 -28.54 -8.86 -26.57
C LEU A 308 -28.75 -10.13 -27.36
N GLY A 309 -27.72 -11.00 -27.43
CA GLY A 309 -27.84 -12.34 -28.03
C GLY A 309 -28.68 -13.33 -27.21
N GLY A 310 -29.19 -12.94 -26.03
CA GLY A 310 -30.06 -13.77 -25.18
C GLY A 310 -29.32 -14.81 -24.32
N ALA A 311 -28.00 -14.67 -24.12
CA ALA A 311 -27.23 -15.59 -23.27
C ALA A 311 -27.61 -15.49 -21.79
N PHE A 312 -28.04 -14.31 -21.34
CA PHE A 312 -28.43 -14.03 -19.96
C PHE A 312 -29.24 -12.73 -19.86
N GLY A 313 -29.92 -12.52 -18.70
CA GLY A 313 -30.75 -11.34 -18.44
C GLY A 313 -29.95 -10.05 -18.22
N ILE A 314 -30.64 -8.90 -18.26
CA ILE A 314 -30.06 -7.57 -18.13
C ILE A 314 -29.39 -7.38 -16.76
N GLY A 315 -29.95 -7.95 -15.69
CA GLY A 315 -29.33 -7.90 -14.35
C GLY A 315 -27.94 -8.56 -14.32
N SER A 316 -27.76 -9.62 -15.09
CA SER A 316 -26.44 -10.27 -15.22
C SER A 316 -25.40 -9.39 -15.92
N VAL A 317 -25.80 -8.42 -16.75
CA VAL A 317 -24.86 -7.46 -17.40
C VAL A 317 -24.12 -6.66 -16.31
N THR A 318 -24.87 -6.07 -15.41
CA THR A 318 -24.27 -5.30 -14.29
C THR A 318 -23.34 -6.18 -13.44
N GLN A 319 -23.77 -7.41 -13.14
CA GLN A 319 -22.97 -8.37 -12.38
C GLN A 319 -21.63 -8.67 -13.08
N TYR A 320 -21.67 -9.02 -14.35
CA TYR A 320 -20.46 -9.44 -15.07
C TYR A 320 -19.50 -8.28 -15.33
N VAL A 321 -20.01 -7.11 -15.71
CA VAL A 321 -19.17 -5.93 -15.90
C VAL A 321 -18.47 -5.57 -14.59
N SER A 322 -19.23 -5.47 -13.49
CA SER A 322 -18.65 -5.18 -12.18
C SER A 322 -17.64 -6.24 -11.74
N ALA A 323 -17.95 -7.51 -11.94
CA ALA A 323 -17.05 -8.58 -11.53
C ALA A 323 -15.75 -8.63 -12.35
N VAL A 324 -15.79 -8.44 -13.67
CA VAL A 324 -14.58 -8.43 -14.52
C VAL A 324 -13.71 -7.20 -14.23
N THR A 325 -14.30 -6.03 -14.09
CA THR A 325 -13.54 -4.80 -13.74
C THR A 325 -12.90 -4.91 -12.37
N THR A 326 -13.62 -5.46 -11.39
CA THR A 326 -13.11 -5.70 -10.04
C THR A 326 -12.02 -6.78 -10.03
N PHE A 327 -12.15 -7.83 -10.85
CA PHE A 327 -11.09 -8.84 -11.04
C PHE A 327 -9.79 -8.18 -11.53
N SER A 328 -9.86 -7.40 -12.60
CA SER A 328 -8.69 -6.72 -13.15
C SER A 328 -8.08 -5.74 -12.13
N GLY A 329 -8.91 -4.98 -11.42
CA GLY A 329 -8.47 -4.06 -10.37
C GLY A 329 -7.75 -4.77 -9.23
N ASN A 330 -8.29 -5.88 -8.72
CA ASN A 330 -7.67 -6.64 -7.63
C ASN A 330 -6.39 -7.36 -8.08
N ALA A 331 -6.34 -7.88 -9.30
CA ALA A 331 -5.12 -8.46 -9.85
C ALA A 331 -4.03 -7.38 -10.05
N ALA A 332 -4.40 -6.20 -10.54
CA ALA A 332 -3.52 -5.05 -10.62
C ALA A 332 -3.04 -4.59 -9.23
N LEU A 333 -3.90 -4.63 -8.22
CA LEU A 333 -3.54 -4.35 -6.83
C LEU A 333 -2.46 -5.31 -6.31
N LEU A 334 -2.59 -6.61 -6.55
CA LEU A 334 -1.57 -7.58 -6.15
C LEU A 334 -0.22 -7.33 -6.83
N LEU A 335 -0.23 -7.08 -8.14
CA LEU A 335 0.99 -6.80 -8.88
C LEU A 335 1.66 -5.48 -8.43
N SER A 336 0.86 -4.44 -8.17
CA SER A 336 1.37 -3.18 -7.63
C SER A 336 1.91 -3.36 -6.22
N THR A 337 1.26 -4.17 -5.38
CA THR A 337 1.73 -4.49 -4.03
C THR A 337 3.13 -5.12 -4.07
N VAL A 338 3.36 -6.08 -4.98
CA VAL A 338 4.69 -6.68 -5.17
C VAL A 338 5.73 -5.62 -5.60
N SER A 339 5.34 -4.71 -6.49
CA SER A 339 6.23 -3.61 -6.92
C SER A 339 6.56 -2.66 -5.77
N HIS A 340 5.59 -2.33 -4.93
CA HIS A 340 5.80 -1.52 -3.72
C HIS A 340 6.66 -2.24 -2.68
N MET A 341 6.48 -3.55 -2.51
CA MET A 341 7.34 -4.36 -1.63
C MET A 341 8.79 -4.32 -2.09
N ARG A 342 9.04 -4.38 -3.42
CA ARG A 342 10.41 -4.23 -3.96
C ARG A 342 11.01 -2.87 -3.61
N ALA A 343 10.24 -1.80 -3.76
CA ALA A 343 10.70 -0.47 -3.39
C ALA A 343 10.96 -0.36 -1.88
N ASN A 344 10.07 -0.91 -1.04
CA ASN A 344 10.21 -0.89 0.41
C ASN A 344 11.36 -1.77 0.93
N ALA A 345 11.78 -2.77 0.16
CA ALA A 345 12.85 -3.67 0.56
C ALA A 345 14.19 -2.94 0.81
N GLU A 346 14.49 -1.90 0.03
CA GLU A 346 15.69 -1.07 0.23
C GLU A 346 15.62 -0.29 1.56
N PHE A 347 14.45 0.22 1.92
CA PHE A 347 14.24 0.89 3.21
C PHE A 347 14.32 -0.08 4.39
N LEU A 348 13.77 -1.29 4.24
CA LEU A 348 13.93 -2.35 5.24
C LEU A 348 15.39 -2.78 5.38
N LYS A 349 16.16 -2.81 4.28
CA LYS A 349 17.59 -3.11 4.32
C LYS A 349 18.34 -2.07 5.15
N ALA A 350 18.06 -0.79 4.97
CA ALA A 350 18.65 0.28 5.81
C ALA A 350 18.30 0.08 7.30
N ILE A 351 17.05 -0.26 7.61
CA ILE A 351 16.63 -0.56 8.98
C ILE A 351 17.41 -1.76 9.54
N TYR A 352 17.56 -2.85 8.79
CA TYR A 352 18.30 -4.00 9.26
C TYR A 352 19.81 -3.78 9.32
N THR A 353 20.38 -2.93 8.46
CA THR A 353 21.76 -2.49 8.60
C THR A 353 21.98 -1.82 9.96
N PHE A 354 21.03 -1.00 10.41
CA PHE A 354 21.08 -0.39 11.76
C PHE A 354 20.85 -1.41 12.87
N LEU A 355 19.83 -2.25 12.77
CA LEU A 355 19.48 -3.20 13.83
C LEU A 355 20.53 -4.33 13.98
N ASP A 356 21.24 -4.68 12.93
CA ASP A 356 22.25 -5.73 12.89
C ASP A 356 23.66 -5.23 13.26
N ILE A 357 23.86 -3.94 13.60
CA ILE A 357 25.12 -3.45 14.16
C ILE A 357 25.46 -4.32 15.38
N PRO A 358 26.65 -4.95 15.42
CA PRO A 358 26.99 -5.84 16.52
C PRO A 358 26.99 -5.06 17.86
N ASN A 359 26.60 -5.71 18.94
CA ASN A 359 26.76 -5.19 20.26
C ASN A 359 28.08 -5.71 20.82
N SER A 360 29.06 -4.83 20.94
CA SER A 360 30.39 -5.13 21.47
C SER A 360 30.51 -4.88 22.98
N MET A 361 29.48 -4.26 23.58
CA MET A 361 29.45 -4.03 25.02
C MET A 361 29.50 -5.32 25.81
N TYR A 362 30.48 -5.45 26.69
CA TYR A 362 30.55 -6.55 27.64
C TYR A 362 29.40 -6.41 28.66
N GLN A 363 28.49 -7.35 28.61
CA GLN A 363 27.44 -7.50 29.60
C GLN A 363 27.93 -8.47 30.67
N GLY A 364 28.70 -7.95 31.63
CA GLY A 364 29.16 -8.77 32.74
C GLY A 364 28.02 -9.28 33.60
N SER A 365 28.18 -10.43 34.16
CA SER A 365 27.28 -11.03 35.16
C SER A 365 27.63 -10.59 36.62
N LEU A 366 28.64 -9.76 36.76
CA LEU A 366 29.06 -9.27 38.10
C LEU A 366 28.06 -8.22 38.58
N THR A 367 27.30 -8.55 39.60
CA THR A 367 26.56 -7.59 40.39
C THR A 367 27.55 -6.71 41.17
N THR A 368 27.31 -5.40 41.19
CA THR A 368 28.05 -4.49 42.12
C THR A 368 27.93 -5.00 43.52
N GLU A 369 29.03 -5.38 44.15
CA GLU A 369 29.06 -5.71 45.59
C GLU A 369 28.71 -4.47 46.38
N LYS A 370 27.71 -4.56 47.25
CA LYS A 370 27.39 -3.53 48.18
C LYS A 370 28.47 -3.51 49.27
N ARG A 371 29.45 -2.63 49.14
CA ARG A 371 30.43 -2.41 50.19
C ARG A 371 29.78 -1.72 51.38
N SER A 372 30.14 -2.13 52.58
CA SER A 372 29.64 -1.56 53.83
C SER A 372 30.06 -0.09 54.03
N ASP A 373 31.21 0.29 53.46
CA ASP A 373 31.75 1.63 53.46
C ASP A 373 31.13 2.59 52.42
N ARG A 374 30.28 2.09 51.52
CA ARG A 374 29.69 2.83 50.38
C ARG A 374 30.70 3.51 49.46
N GLN A 375 31.95 3.07 49.48
CA GLN A 375 33.00 3.53 48.55
C GLN A 375 33.09 2.54 47.36
N TYR A 376 33.06 3.06 46.15
CA TYR A 376 33.15 2.28 44.94
C TYR A 376 34.25 2.84 44.04
N ASP A 377 35.16 1.98 43.63
CA ASP A 377 36.18 2.33 42.66
C ASP A 377 35.58 2.12 41.27
N VAL A 378 35.70 3.11 40.42
CA VAL A 378 35.28 3.02 39.00
C VAL A 378 36.52 3.12 38.14
N GLU A 379 36.92 2.03 37.54
CA GLU A 379 37.97 1.99 36.52
C GLU A 379 37.34 2.13 35.13
N PHE A 380 37.91 3.05 34.33
CA PHE A 380 37.48 3.27 32.93
C PHE A 380 38.47 2.63 31.95
#